data_8635df29bb30b7343cb5974ecc82cf4d
#
_entry.id   8635df29bb30b7343cb5974ecc82cf4d
#
_cell.length_a   1.000
_cell.length_b   1.000
_cell.length_c   1.000
_cell.angle_alpha   90.00
_cell.angle_beta   90.00
_cell.angle_gamma   90.00
#
_symmetry.space_group_name_H-M   'P 1'
#
loop_
_entity.id
_entity.type
_entity.pdbx_description
1 polymer ?
#
loop_
_entity_poly.entity_id
_entity_poly.type
_entity_poly.pdbx_seq_one_letter_code
_entity_poly.pdbx_strand_id
1 'polypeptide(L)'
;MSIEHTVLVVAQDDDPQLSMLQGLRHVVGRTPEAFAGAADGPVVILAWSGPKKLLREVFLMCKDVRWVHSRSAGLDNVLFPELVSSHVPLTNGSGVFSQSLGEFSLAAILYFAKDFRRMIRNQVAGVWEQFDVEEIDGQTVGIVGYGDIGRAVAKRVRPMGMTVLAVKRHPPQTADPLIDQFYPPEDLLKMLARCDYVVASLPLTPETHHMISDAQFAAMKPTAVVINVGRGPVIDEAAMVRALTARRIKGAGLDVFELEPLPPGDPMYRLENVLLSPHCADHTAEWLNQAMRFFLEQDRRFSNGEPLENVVDKSLGY
;
A
#
# COMPACT_ATOMS: atom_id res chain seq x y z
N MET A 1 25.10 -24.99 9.62
CA MET A 1 25.01 -24.50 11.03
C MET A 1 23.94 -23.45 11.03
N SER A 2 22.99 -23.52 11.98
CA SER A 2 21.96 -22.49 12.13
C SER A 2 22.62 -21.17 12.56
N ILE A 3 22.16 -20.06 11.99
CA ILE A 3 22.62 -18.72 12.37
C ILE A 3 21.87 -18.33 13.66
N GLU A 4 22.58 -18.40 14.79
CA GLU A 4 21.99 -17.97 16.08
C GLU A 4 21.90 -16.44 16.14
N HIS A 5 20.74 -15.93 16.58
CA HIS A 5 20.47 -14.51 16.75
C HIS A 5 19.35 -14.29 17.78
N THR A 6 19.17 -13.04 18.20
CA THR A 6 18.05 -12.61 19.02
C THR A 6 17.15 -11.69 18.18
N VAL A 7 15.84 -11.93 18.16
CA VAL A 7 14.87 -11.07 17.51
C VAL A 7 14.51 -9.90 18.44
N LEU A 8 14.82 -8.68 18.02
CA LEU A 8 14.42 -7.44 18.71
C LEU A 8 13.13 -6.92 18.07
N VAL A 9 12.04 -6.96 18.81
CA VAL A 9 10.73 -6.53 18.31
C VAL A 9 10.45 -5.11 18.76
N VAL A 10 10.54 -4.17 17.83
CA VAL A 10 10.23 -2.75 18.07
C VAL A 10 8.70 -2.60 17.94
N ALA A 11 8.01 -2.63 19.09
CA ALA A 11 6.55 -2.59 19.16
C ALA A 11 6.10 -1.46 20.10
N GLN A 12 4.93 -0.90 19.80
CA GLN A 12 4.25 0.08 20.64
C GLN A 12 3.10 -0.55 21.45
N ASP A 13 2.44 -1.53 20.84
CA ASP A 13 1.24 -2.18 21.38
C ASP A 13 1.54 -3.61 21.85
N ASP A 14 0.68 -4.13 22.76
CA ASP A 14 0.70 -5.52 23.20
C ASP A 14 -0.15 -6.35 22.22
N ASP A 15 0.29 -6.45 20.98
CA ASP A 15 -0.41 -7.20 19.94
C ASP A 15 -0.42 -8.71 20.29
N PRO A 16 -1.58 -9.38 20.23
CA PRO A 16 -1.67 -10.83 20.51
C PRO A 16 -0.75 -11.68 19.64
N GLN A 17 -0.42 -11.21 18.45
CA GLN A 17 0.46 -11.87 17.49
C GLN A 17 1.89 -12.03 18.00
N LEU A 18 2.33 -11.20 18.95
CA LEU A 18 3.65 -11.32 19.57
C LEU A 18 3.81 -12.67 20.29
N SER A 19 2.71 -13.29 20.73
CA SER A 19 2.73 -14.65 21.30
C SER A 19 3.19 -15.72 20.29
N MET A 20 3.10 -15.48 19.00
CA MET A 20 3.56 -16.40 17.96
C MET A 20 5.10 -16.50 17.89
N LEU A 21 5.82 -15.57 18.54
CA LEU A 21 7.29 -15.61 18.66
C LEU A 21 7.77 -16.61 19.73
N GLN A 22 6.84 -17.32 20.41
CA GLN A 22 7.21 -18.37 21.36
C GLN A 22 8.07 -19.43 20.68
N GLY A 23 9.22 -19.73 21.31
CA GLY A 23 10.23 -20.65 20.72
C GLY A 23 11.40 -19.95 20.06
N LEU A 24 11.29 -18.66 19.72
CA LEU A 24 12.42 -17.83 19.30
C LEU A 24 13.01 -17.09 20.50
N ARG A 25 14.33 -16.90 20.47
CA ARG A 25 14.99 -15.98 21.39
C ARG A 25 14.64 -14.55 20.98
N HIS A 26 13.77 -13.88 21.72
CA HIS A 26 13.29 -12.55 21.37
C HIS A 26 13.19 -11.60 22.56
N VAL A 27 13.21 -10.29 22.27
CA VAL A 27 12.97 -9.21 23.23
C VAL A 27 11.97 -8.25 22.57
N VAL A 28 10.85 -7.99 23.24
CA VAL A 28 9.88 -6.96 22.81
C VAL A 28 10.13 -5.70 23.64
N GLY A 29 10.19 -4.55 22.99
CA GLY A 29 10.48 -3.31 23.67
C GLY A 29 9.83 -2.07 23.06
N ARG A 30 9.56 -1.08 23.95
CA ARG A 30 8.98 0.24 23.62
C ARG A 30 9.97 1.37 23.85
N THR A 31 11.13 1.07 24.45
CA THR A 31 12.22 1.99 24.68
C THR A 31 13.56 1.33 24.37
N PRO A 32 14.63 2.10 24.07
CA PRO A 32 15.94 1.53 23.77
C PRO A 32 16.49 0.66 24.91
N GLU A 33 16.24 1.04 26.18
CA GLU A 33 16.75 0.35 27.36
C GLU A 33 16.27 -1.11 27.45
N ALA A 34 15.07 -1.39 26.93
CA ALA A 34 14.52 -2.75 26.90
C ALA A 34 15.40 -3.72 26.09
N PHE A 35 16.19 -3.21 25.16
CA PHE A 35 17.03 -4.01 24.25
C PHE A 35 18.51 -4.08 24.69
N ALA A 36 18.91 -3.32 25.72
CA ALA A 36 20.31 -3.19 26.10
C ALA A 36 21.02 -4.53 26.36
N GLY A 37 20.32 -5.50 26.98
CA GLY A 37 20.88 -6.83 27.27
C GLY A 37 21.14 -7.72 26.04
N ALA A 38 20.58 -7.38 24.88
CA ALA A 38 20.77 -8.14 23.64
C ALA A 38 21.61 -7.39 22.57
N ALA A 39 21.92 -6.11 22.79
CA ALA A 39 22.52 -5.22 21.80
C ALA A 39 23.97 -5.59 21.39
N ASP A 40 24.66 -6.34 22.21
CA ASP A 40 26.08 -6.73 21.98
C ASP A 40 26.24 -7.97 21.08
N GLY A 41 25.18 -8.77 20.92
CA GLY A 41 25.18 -9.99 20.12
C GLY A 41 24.58 -9.84 18.71
N PRO A 42 24.54 -10.92 17.93
CA PRO A 42 23.88 -10.92 16.63
C PRO A 42 22.36 -10.76 16.81
N VAL A 43 21.79 -9.76 16.14
CA VAL A 43 20.37 -9.45 16.25
C VAL A 43 19.68 -9.33 14.87
N VAL A 44 18.41 -9.68 14.87
CA VAL A 44 17.44 -9.36 13.81
C VAL A 44 16.45 -8.35 14.39
N ILE A 45 16.12 -7.30 13.68
CA ILE A 45 15.18 -6.29 14.14
C ILE A 45 13.86 -6.43 13.38
N LEU A 46 12.77 -6.71 14.11
CA LEU A 46 11.41 -6.69 13.60
C LEU A 46 10.78 -5.32 13.91
N ALA A 47 10.61 -4.49 12.89
CA ALA A 47 9.83 -3.26 12.97
C ALA A 47 8.33 -3.60 12.93
N TRP A 48 7.71 -3.79 14.10
CA TRP A 48 6.33 -4.27 14.22
C TRP A 48 5.31 -3.12 14.25
N SER A 49 5.18 -2.43 15.38
CA SER A 49 4.25 -1.30 15.55
C SER A 49 4.92 -0.07 16.20
N GLY A 50 6.21 -0.15 16.49
CA GLY A 50 6.93 0.94 17.13
C GLY A 50 7.27 2.09 16.17
N PRO A 51 7.49 3.31 16.69
CA PRO A 51 7.77 4.47 15.88
C PRO A 51 9.17 4.39 15.24
N LYS A 52 9.34 5.02 14.08
CA LYS A 52 10.60 5.11 13.33
C LYS A 52 11.77 5.60 14.19
N LYS A 53 11.51 6.54 15.10
CA LYS A 53 12.54 7.05 16.02
C LYS A 53 13.12 5.93 16.88
N LEU A 54 12.26 5.13 17.49
CA LEU A 54 12.69 3.99 18.31
C LEU A 54 13.44 2.95 17.49
N LEU A 55 12.93 2.62 16.29
CA LEU A 55 13.61 1.70 15.37
C LEU A 55 15.04 2.16 15.07
N ARG A 56 15.22 3.45 14.77
CA ARG A 56 16.55 4.04 14.53
C ARG A 56 17.46 3.96 15.75
N GLU A 57 16.95 4.32 16.94
CA GLU A 57 17.72 4.24 18.18
C GLU A 57 18.18 2.81 18.49
N VAL A 58 17.30 1.82 18.35
CA VAL A 58 17.63 0.39 18.52
C VAL A 58 18.65 -0.07 17.48
N PHE A 59 18.49 0.31 16.23
CA PHE A 59 19.46 -0.03 15.18
C PHE A 59 20.85 0.50 15.48
N LEU A 60 20.97 1.76 15.95
CA LEU A 60 22.24 2.41 16.23
C LEU A 60 22.93 1.90 17.51
N MET A 61 22.19 1.39 18.48
CA MET A 61 22.77 0.84 19.70
C MET A 61 23.30 -0.57 19.53
N CYS A 62 22.78 -1.34 18.56
CA CYS A 62 23.19 -2.73 18.33
C CYS A 62 24.51 -2.82 17.57
N LYS A 63 25.44 -3.67 18.04
CA LYS A 63 26.77 -3.84 17.41
C LYS A 63 26.76 -4.74 16.20
N ASP A 64 25.80 -5.67 16.11
CA ASP A 64 25.76 -6.71 15.10
C ASP A 64 24.32 -6.95 14.60
N VAL A 65 23.77 -5.97 13.85
CA VAL A 65 22.47 -6.11 13.19
C VAL A 65 22.65 -6.91 11.90
N ARG A 66 22.03 -8.08 11.83
CA ARG A 66 22.14 -9.00 10.70
C ARG A 66 21.06 -8.79 9.64
N TRP A 67 19.87 -8.36 10.05
CA TRP A 67 18.72 -8.16 9.17
C TRP A 67 17.69 -7.29 9.87
N VAL A 68 16.95 -6.49 9.09
CA VAL A 68 15.77 -5.73 9.53
C VAL A 68 14.56 -6.17 8.72
N HIS A 69 13.44 -6.47 9.38
CA HIS A 69 12.17 -6.75 8.72
C HIS A 69 11.11 -5.70 9.08
N SER A 70 10.44 -5.16 8.08
CA SER A 70 9.26 -4.32 8.26
C SER A 70 7.99 -5.16 8.15
N ARG A 71 7.11 -5.10 9.15
CA ARG A 71 5.77 -5.69 9.05
C ARG A 71 4.99 -5.16 7.85
N SER A 72 5.11 -3.88 7.57
CA SER A 72 4.37 -3.19 6.51
C SER A 72 5.05 -3.35 5.15
N ALA A 73 4.28 -3.28 4.07
CA ALA A 73 4.82 -3.22 2.71
C ALA A 73 5.48 -1.85 2.42
N GLY A 74 4.87 -0.75 2.86
CA GLY A 74 5.45 0.59 2.74
C GLY A 74 6.55 0.84 3.75
N LEU A 75 7.55 1.63 3.36
CA LEU A 75 8.79 1.81 4.10
C LEU A 75 8.98 3.22 4.66
N ASP A 76 7.99 4.09 4.54
CA ASP A 76 8.05 5.49 4.98
C ASP A 76 8.42 5.62 6.47
N ASN A 77 7.95 4.68 7.28
CA ASN A 77 8.19 4.63 8.71
C ASN A 77 9.38 3.73 9.13
N VAL A 78 10.15 3.21 8.15
CA VAL A 78 11.25 2.29 8.41
C VAL A 78 12.59 2.83 7.91
N LEU A 79 12.61 3.48 6.75
CA LEU A 79 13.83 4.00 6.15
C LEU A 79 14.34 5.23 6.90
N PHE A 80 15.58 5.17 7.34
CA PHE A 80 16.35 6.29 7.90
C PHE A 80 17.80 6.24 7.37
N PRO A 81 18.55 7.37 7.36
CA PRO A 81 19.82 7.48 6.63
C PRO A 81 20.84 6.38 6.96
N GLU A 82 20.96 6.01 8.23
CA GLU A 82 21.95 5.03 8.66
C GLU A 82 21.58 3.61 8.19
N LEU A 83 20.29 3.24 8.16
CA LEU A 83 19.85 1.96 7.59
C LEU A 83 20.05 1.96 6.07
N VAL A 84 19.71 3.05 5.38
CA VAL A 84 19.88 3.17 3.93
C VAL A 84 21.33 2.99 3.52
N SER A 85 22.28 3.63 4.22
CA SER A 85 23.71 3.56 3.94
C SER A 85 24.39 2.27 4.42
N SER A 86 23.72 1.46 5.24
CA SER A 86 24.27 0.23 5.79
C SER A 86 24.27 -0.93 4.77
N HIS A 87 25.05 -1.98 5.03
CA HIS A 87 24.97 -3.25 4.30
C HIS A 87 23.91 -4.20 4.86
N VAL A 88 23.22 -3.83 5.94
CA VAL A 88 22.20 -4.66 6.56
C VAL A 88 21.01 -4.82 5.60
N PRO A 89 20.62 -6.05 5.25
CA PRO A 89 19.45 -6.28 4.41
C PRO A 89 18.17 -5.78 5.11
N LEU A 90 17.26 -5.22 4.32
CA LEU A 90 15.91 -4.86 4.74
C LEU A 90 14.92 -5.66 3.92
N THR A 91 13.94 -6.28 4.59
CA THR A 91 12.80 -6.91 3.94
C THR A 91 11.49 -6.29 4.43
N ASN A 92 10.42 -6.46 3.67
CA ASN A 92 9.11 -5.89 4.01
C ASN A 92 7.97 -6.90 3.80
N GLY A 93 6.76 -6.52 4.24
CA GLY A 93 5.54 -7.31 4.09
C GLY A 93 4.87 -7.22 2.71
N SER A 94 5.63 -6.93 1.64
CA SER A 94 5.08 -6.89 0.28
C SER A 94 4.41 -8.23 -0.08
N GLY A 95 3.27 -8.16 -0.77
CA GLY A 95 2.48 -9.35 -1.14
C GLY A 95 1.49 -9.84 -0.07
N VAL A 96 1.77 -9.60 1.22
CA VAL A 96 0.90 -10.07 2.33
C VAL A 96 -0.50 -9.45 2.24
N PHE A 97 -0.58 -8.16 1.90
CA PHE A 97 -1.81 -7.38 1.94
C PHE A 97 -2.47 -7.15 0.56
N SER A 98 -1.79 -7.53 -0.50
CA SER A 98 -2.18 -7.18 -1.88
C SER A 98 -3.55 -7.70 -2.27
N GLN A 99 -3.97 -8.85 -1.71
CA GLN A 99 -5.26 -9.46 -2.04
C GLN A 99 -6.42 -8.54 -1.61
N SER A 100 -6.42 -8.09 -0.36
CA SER A 100 -7.46 -7.21 0.16
C SER A 100 -7.51 -5.85 -0.55
N LEU A 101 -6.36 -5.25 -0.83
CA LEU A 101 -6.28 -3.99 -1.58
C LEU A 101 -6.82 -4.13 -3.02
N GLY A 102 -6.58 -5.29 -3.65
CA GLY A 102 -7.19 -5.61 -4.94
C GLY A 102 -8.71 -5.76 -4.86
N GLU A 103 -9.24 -6.33 -3.76
CA GLU A 103 -10.68 -6.44 -3.49
C GLU A 103 -11.31 -5.09 -3.23
N PHE A 104 -10.68 -4.26 -2.40
CA PHE A 104 -11.11 -2.89 -2.17
C PHE A 104 -11.17 -2.08 -3.49
N SER A 105 -10.17 -2.22 -4.35
CA SER A 105 -10.15 -1.53 -5.64
C SER A 105 -11.32 -1.95 -6.53
N LEU A 106 -11.62 -3.25 -6.64
CA LEU A 106 -12.80 -3.74 -7.37
C LEU A 106 -14.10 -3.27 -6.72
N ALA A 107 -14.19 -3.30 -5.39
CA ALA A 107 -15.36 -2.81 -4.66
C ALA A 107 -15.61 -1.33 -4.92
N ALA A 108 -14.54 -0.49 -4.92
CA ALA A 108 -14.63 0.92 -5.27
C ALA A 108 -15.09 1.14 -6.72
N ILE A 109 -14.57 0.36 -7.69
CA ILE A 109 -15.04 0.38 -9.07
C ILE A 109 -16.56 0.11 -9.13
N LEU A 110 -17.03 -0.96 -8.49
CA LEU A 110 -18.43 -1.33 -8.46
C LEU A 110 -19.29 -0.32 -7.71
N TYR A 111 -18.75 0.29 -6.63
CA TYR A 111 -19.44 1.35 -5.89
C TYR A 111 -19.85 2.52 -6.79
N PHE A 112 -18.95 2.97 -7.65
CA PHE A 112 -19.22 4.06 -8.59
C PHE A 112 -20.04 3.61 -9.81
N ALA A 113 -19.78 2.41 -10.35
CA ALA A 113 -20.52 1.88 -11.48
C ALA A 113 -22.01 1.63 -11.16
N LYS A 114 -22.29 1.16 -9.94
CA LYS A 114 -23.66 0.84 -9.50
C LYS A 114 -24.32 1.96 -8.70
N ASP A 115 -23.63 3.07 -8.46
CA ASP A 115 -24.09 4.22 -7.66
C ASP A 115 -24.63 3.78 -6.28
N PHE A 116 -23.82 2.96 -5.56
CA PHE A 116 -24.20 2.47 -4.22
C PHE A 116 -24.49 3.60 -3.24
N ARG A 117 -23.82 4.74 -3.39
CA ARG A 117 -24.09 5.91 -2.55
C ARG A 117 -25.53 6.39 -2.67
N ARG A 118 -26.05 6.48 -3.91
CA ARG A 118 -27.44 6.84 -4.15
C ARG A 118 -28.40 5.80 -3.59
N MET A 119 -28.09 4.51 -3.75
CA MET A 119 -28.89 3.43 -3.17
C MET A 119 -28.97 3.55 -1.66
N ILE A 120 -27.84 3.73 -0.96
CA ILE A 120 -27.76 3.87 0.50
C ILE A 120 -28.53 5.12 0.95
N ARG A 121 -28.32 6.27 0.29
CA ARG A 121 -29.02 7.52 0.61
C ARG A 121 -30.53 7.35 0.45
N ASN A 122 -30.98 6.76 -0.64
CA ASN A 122 -32.40 6.55 -0.92
C ASN A 122 -33.02 5.57 0.10
N GLN A 123 -32.30 4.50 0.46
CA GLN A 123 -32.71 3.57 1.51
C GLN A 123 -32.93 4.29 2.84
N VAL A 124 -31.96 5.12 3.29
CA VAL A 124 -32.05 5.88 4.54
C VAL A 124 -33.21 6.89 4.49
N ALA A 125 -33.46 7.51 3.35
CA ALA A 125 -34.55 8.47 3.14
C ALA A 125 -35.93 7.82 2.91
N GLY A 126 -36.01 6.48 2.80
CA GLY A 126 -37.27 5.78 2.46
C GLY A 126 -37.78 6.08 1.06
N VAL A 127 -36.89 6.41 0.12
CA VAL A 127 -37.22 6.78 -1.27
C VAL A 127 -37.07 5.56 -2.18
N TRP A 128 -38.14 5.22 -2.90
CA TRP A 128 -38.11 4.22 -3.97
C TRP A 128 -37.96 4.95 -5.31
N GLU A 129 -36.73 5.01 -5.82
CA GLU A 129 -36.40 5.67 -7.09
C GLU A 129 -35.60 4.71 -7.98
N GLN A 130 -36.07 4.53 -9.22
CA GLN A 130 -35.33 3.79 -10.27
C GLN A 130 -34.36 4.75 -10.96
N PHE A 131 -33.14 4.28 -11.26
CA PHE A 131 -32.11 5.03 -11.98
C PHE A 131 -31.21 4.08 -12.75
N ASP A 132 -30.53 4.59 -13.76
CA ASP A 132 -29.60 3.83 -14.58
C ASP A 132 -28.27 3.61 -13.86
N VAL A 133 -27.67 2.46 -14.09
CA VAL A 133 -26.34 2.08 -13.59
C VAL A 133 -25.43 1.68 -14.74
N GLU A 134 -24.13 1.68 -14.52
CA GLU A 134 -23.16 1.31 -15.55
C GLU A 134 -22.73 -0.16 -15.42
N GLU A 135 -22.39 -0.78 -16.53
CA GLU A 135 -21.64 -2.04 -16.57
C GLU A 135 -20.15 -1.74 -16.67
N ILE A 136 -19.33 -2.55 -16.02
CA ILE A 136 -17.86 -2.41 -16.07
C ILE A 136 -17.24 -3.26 -17.17
N ASP A 137 -17.99 -4.18 -17.75
CA ASP A 137 -17.58 -4.96 -18.92
C ASP A 137 -17.26 -4.02 -20.09
N GLY A 138 -16.14 -4.26 -20.75
CA GLY A 138 -15.63 -3.40 -21.82
C GLY A 138 -15.02 -2.07 -21.38
N GLN A 139 -15.16 -1.66 -20.12
CA GLN A 139 -14.51 -0.43 -19.61
C GLN A 139 -13.01 -0.66 -19.38
N THR A 140 -12.26 0.44 -19.32
CA THR A 140 -10.79 0.43 -19.19
C THR A 140 -10.36 0.84 -17.80
N VAL A 141 -9.54 0.01 -17.15
CA VAL A 141 -8.83 0.36 -15.93
C VAL A 141 -7.35 0.60 -16.21
N GLY A 142 -6.83 1.74 -15.75
CA GLY A 142 -5.40 2.08 -15.77
C GLY A 142 -4.79 1.89 -14.39
N ILE A 143 -3.77 1.05 -14.29
CA ILE A 143 -3.05 0.77 -13.04
C ILE A 143 -1.74 1.57 -13.04
N VAL A 144 -1.65 2.56 -12.17
CA VAL A 144 -0.45 3.38 -11.98
C VAL A 144 0.39 2.75 -10.88
N GLY A 145 1.43 2.01 -11.29
CA GLY A 145 2.24 1.17 -10.41
C GLY A 145 1.85 -0.31 -10.47
N TYR A 146 2.51 -1.08 -11.32
CA TYR A 146 2.25 -2.51 -11.49
C TYR A 146 3.26 -3.35 -10.69
N GLY A 147 3.10 -3.32 -9.37
CA GLY A 147 3.70 -4.22 -8.38
C GLY A 147 2.71 -5.28 -7.92
N ASP A 148 2.86 -5.79 -6.70
CA ASP A 148 1.99 -6.84 -6.13
C ASP A 148 0.54 -6.39 -6.02
N ILE A 149 0.30 -5.16 -5.53
CA ILE A 149 -1.05 -4.59 -5.42
C ILE A 149 -1.66 -4.41 -6.82
N GLY A 150 -0.94 -3.77 -7.74
CA GLY A 150 -1.42 -3.58 -9.10
C GLY A 150 -1.75 -4.88 -9.82
N ARG A 151 -0.93 -5.93 -9.60
CA ARG A 151 -1.20 -7.27 -10.13
C ARG A 151 -2.43 -7.91 -9.46
N ALA A 152 -2.64 -7.70 -8.16
CA ALA A 152 -3.82 -8.18 -7.45
C ALA A 152 -5.10 -7.50 -7.95
N VAL A 153 -5.04 -6.21 -8.29
CA VAL A 153 -6.13 -5.48 -8.97
C VAL A 153 -6.41 -6.10 -10.33
N ALA A 154 -5.38 -6.25 -11.18
CA ALA A 154 -5.53 -6.80 -12.53
C ALA A 154 -6.17 -8.20 -12.53
N LYS A 155 -5.76 -9.07 -11.59
CA LYS A 155 -6.36 -10.41 -11.40
C LYS A 155 -7.86 -10.37 -11.14
N ARG A 156 -8.39 -9.29 -10.56
CA ARG A 156 -9.80 -9.16 -10.22
C ARG A 156 -10.64 -8.50 -11.30
N VAL A 157 -10.07 -7.47 -11.93
CA VAL A 157 -10.83 -6.70 -12.93
C VAL A 157 -10.82 -7.37 -14.30
N ARG A 158 -9.77 -8.12 -14.66
CA ARG A 158 -9.68 -8.83 -15.93
C ARG A 158 -10.82 -9.83 -16.18
N PRO A 159 -11.16 -10.73 -15.22
CA PRO A 159 -12.29 -11.64 -15.36
C PRO A 159 -13.66 -10.94 -15.44
N MET A 160 -13.73 -9.66 -15.06
CA MET A 160 -14.95 -8.84 -15.17
C MET A 160 -15.10 -8.19 -16.55
N GLY A 161 -14.30 -8.60 -17.54
CA GLY A 161 -14.37 -8.09 -18.91
C GLY A 161 -13.68 -6.72 -19.13
N MET A 162 -12.96 -6.20 -18.15
CA MET A 162 -12.28 -4.90 -18.29
C MET A 162 -11.00 -5.00 -19.13
N THR A 163 -10.73 -3.96 -19.92
CA THR A 163 -9.41 -3.71 -20.52
C THR A 163 -8.46 -3.20 -19.45
N VAL A 164 -7.27 -3.80 -19.31
CA VAL A 164 -6.31 -3.46 -18.26
C VAL A 164 -5.05 -2.83 -18.86
N LEU A 165 -4.82 -1.57 -18.55
CA LEU A 165 -3.62 -0.82 -18.91
C LEU A 165 -2.76 -0.62 -17.64
N ALA A 166 -1.44 -0.59 -17.77
CA ALA A 166 -0.57 -0.39 -16.62
C ALA A 166 0.62 0.52 -16.92
N VAL A 167 0.98 1.38 -15.96
CA VAL A 167 2.26 2.09 -15.96
C VAL A 167 3.27 1.33 -15.13
N LYS A 168 4.43 1.06 -15.72
CA LYS A 168 5.57 0.42 -15.05
C LYS A 168 6.88 0.95 -15.62
N ARG A 169 7.85 1.31 -14.74
CA ARG A 169 9.17 1.82 -15.15
C ARG A 169 9.95 0.81 -16.00
N HIS A 170 9.89 -0.45 -15.62
CA HIS A 170 10.52 -1.58 -16.32
C HIS A 170 9.45 -2.63 -16.60
N PRO A 171 8.77 -2.56 -17.76
CA PRO A 171 7.81 -3.60 -18.15
C PRO A 171 8.48 -4.98 -18.21
N PRO A 172 7.75 -6.07 -17.91
CA PRO A 172 8.30 -7.41 -18.02
C PRO A 172 8.64 -7.71 -19.50
N GLN A 173 9.72 -8.47 -19.69
CA GLN A 173 10.15 -8.89 -21.05
C GLN A 173 9.16 -9.89 -21.67
N THR A 174 8.45 -10.63 -20.85
CA THR A 174 7.40 -11.57 -21.28
C THR A 174 6.02 -10.94 -21.11
N ALA A 175 5.09 -11.26 -22.02
CA ALA A 175 3.72 -10.80 -21.93
C ALA A 175 3.08 -11.26 -20.61
N ASP A 176 2.43 -10.35 -19.90
CA ASP A 176 1.59 -10.69 -18.75
C ASP A 176 0.12 -10.79 -19.24
N PRO A 177 -0.52 -11.97 -19.12
CA PRO A 177 -1.88 -12.19 -19.63
C PRO A 177 -2.94 -11.33 -18.94
N LEU A 178 -2.58 -10.67 -17.84
CA LEU A 178 -3.48 -9.77 -17.12
C LEU A 178 -3.49 -8.35 -17.69
N ILE A 179 -2.53 -7.98 -18.54
CA ILE A 179 -2.30 -6.60 -19.02
C ILE A 179 -2.42 -6.57 -20.54
N ASP A 180 -3.29 -5.70 -21.05
CA ASP A 180 -3.44 -5.49 -22.50
C ASP A 180 -2.33 -4.59 -23.05
N GLN A 181 -1.88 -3.58 -22.26
CA GLN A 181 -0.80 -2.69 -22.67
C GLN A 181 -0.06 -2.10 -21.47
N PHE A 182 1.27 -2.13 -21.52
CA PHE A 182 2.14 -1.37 -20.62
C PHE A 182 2.49 0.00 -21.21
N TYR A 183 2.61 0.97 -20.33
CA TYR A 183 3.08 2.33 -20.62
C TYR A 183 4.29 2.65 -19.74
N PRO A 184 5.30 3.32 -20.27
CA PRO A 184 6.35 3.92 -19.45
C PRO A 184 5.80 5.16 -18.72
N PRO A 185 6.43 5.62 -17.63
CA PRO A 185 5.96 6.76 -16.84
C PRO A 185 5.73 8.05 -17.64
N GLU A 186 6.55 8.32 -18.65
CA GLU A 186 6.44 9.49 -19.55
C GLU A 186 5.17 9.49 -20.42
N ASP A 187 4.57 8.34 -20.63
CA ASP A 187 3.32 8.17 -21.37
C ASP A 187 2.08 8.08 -20.47
N LEU A 188 2.21 8.42 -19.16
CA LEU A 188 1.10 8.40 -18.20
C LEU A 188 -0.14 9.15 -18.71
N LEU A 189 0.01 10.36 -19.25
CA LEU A 189 -1.12 11.15 -19.76
C LEU A 189 -1.86 10.45 -20.92
N LYS A 190 -1.14 9.75 -21.80
CA LYS A 190 -1.73 8.98 -22.89
C LYS A 190 -2.57 7.81 -22.37
N MET A 191 -2.11 7.14 -21.32
CA MET A 191 -2.87 6.08 -20.68
C MET A 191 -4.12 6.63 -19.99
N LEU A 192 -3.97 7.70 -19.18
CA LEU A 192 -5.06 8.30 -18.41
C LEU A 192 -6.24 8.74 -19.30
N ALA A 193 -5.96 9.27 -20.48
CA ALA A 193 -6.99 9.69 -21.44
C ALA A 193 -7.89 8.54 -21.93
N ARG A 194 -7.45 7.29 -21.76
CA ARG A 194 -8.18 6.08 -22.19
C ARG A 194 -8.99 5.45 -21.06
N CYS A 195 -8.67 5.77 -19.80
CA CYS A 195 -9.18 5.06 -18.62
C CYS A 195 -10.53 5.57 -18.15
N ASP A 196 -11.40 4.64 -17.77
CA ASP A 196 -12.64 4.89 -17.05
C ASP A 196 -12.39 4.81 -15.53
N TYR A 197 -11.44 3.97 -15.13
CA TYR A 197 -10.95 3.87 -13.75
C TYR A 197 -9.43 3.96 -13.73
N VAL A 198 -8.88 4.64 -12.72
CA VAL A 198 -7.45 4.77 -12.50
C VAL A 198 -7.13 4.31 -11.09
N VAL A 199 -6.32 3.27 -10.94
CA VAL A 199 -5.89 2.75 -9.64
C VAL A 199 -4.43 3.12 -9.41
N ALA A 200 -4.17 3.97 -8.40
CA ALA A 200 -2.83 4.31 -7.95
C ALA A 200 -2.40 3.31 -6.86
N SER A 201 -1.29 2.59 -7.12
CA SER A 201 -0.70 1.60 -6.21
C SER A 201 0.83 1.71 -6.19
N LEU A 202 1.32 2.95 -6.23
CA LEU A 202 2.75 3.29 -6.17
C LEU A 202 3.25 3.43 -4.74
N PRO A 203 4.53 3.10 -4.48
CA PRO A 203 5.22 3.56 -3.28
C PRO A 203 5.42 5.08 -3.34
N LEU A 204 5.62 5.70 -2.19
CA LEU A 204 6.00 7.11 -2.11
C LEU A 204 7.52 7.24 -2.26
N THR A 205 7.95 7.91 -3.32
CA THR A 205 9.34 8.27 -3.60
C THR A 205 9.38 9.72 -4.08
N PRO A 206 10.56 10.36 -4.19
CA PRO A 206 10.65 11.70 -4.77
C PRO A 206 10.03 11.80 -6.17
N GLU A 207 10.14 10.73 -6.99
CA GLU A 207 9.62 10.70 -8.37
C GLU A 207 8.10 10.44 -8.42
N THR A 208 7.52 9.82 -7.40
CA THR A 208 6.08 9.51 -7.35
C THR A 208 5.28 10.52 -6.55
N HIS A 209 5.95 11.40 -5.80
CA HIS A 209 5.30 12.48 -5.06
C HIS A 209 4.55 13.41 -6.03
N HIS A 210 3.24 13.57 -5.80
CA HIS A 210 2.34 14.36 -6.64
C HIS A 210 2.39 13.97 -8.14
N MET A 211 2.66 12.69 -8.44
CA MET A 211 2.65 12.18 -9.81
C MET A 211 1.29 12.36 -10.48
N ILE A 212 0.21 12.36 -9.70
CA ILE A 212 -1.15 12.66 -10.18
C ILE A 212 -1.56 14.02 -9.62
N SER A 213 -1.58 15.04 -10.47
CA SER A 213 -1.94 16.43 -10.13
C SER A 213 -2.83 17.04 -11.23
N ASP A 214 -2.96 18.35 -11.33
CA ASP A 214 -3.87 19.05 -12.23
C ASP A 214 -3.76 18.58 -13.69
N ALA A 215 -2.53 18.39 -14.21
CA ALA A 215 -2.33 17.94 -15.59
C ALA A 215 -2.87 16.53 -15.85
N GLN A 216 -2.70 15.62 -14.88
CA GLN A 216 -3.19 14.26 -14.95
C GLN A 216 -4.71 14.22 -14.86
N PHE A 217 -5.31 14.99 -13.93
CA PHE A 217 -6.76 15.14 -13.86
C PHE A 217 -7.34 15.75 -15.12
N ALA A 218 -6.67 16.74 -15.72
CA ALA A 218 -7.09 17.33 -16.97
C ALA A 218 -7.03 16.36 -18.17
N ALA A 219 -6.15 15.37 -18.15
CA ALA A 219 -6.06 14.35 -19.18
C ALA A 219 -7.11 13.24 -19.07
N MET A 220 -7.67 13.00 -17.87
CA MET A 220 -8.65 11.94 -17.63
C MET A 220 -9.99 12.23 -18.31
N LYS A 221 -10.79 11.19 -18.54
CA LYS A 221 -12.19 11.33 -18.96
C LYS A 221 -13.01 12.03 -17.86
N PRO A 222 -14.03 12.84 -18.21
CA PRO A 222 -14.96 13.39 -17.20
C PRO A 222 -15.72 12.32 -16.40
N THR A 223 -15.84 11.12 -16.97
CA THR A 223 -16.44 9.94 -16.34
C THR A 223 -15.45 9.13 -15.51
N ALA A 224 -14.18 9.49 -15.48
CA ALA A 224 -13.16 8.73 -14.78
C ALA A 224 -13.32 8.75 -13.26
N VAL A 225 -13.00 7.62 -12.64
CA VAL A 225 -12.88 7.47 -11.18
C VAL A 225 -11.45 7.15 -10.82
N VAL A 226 -10.89 7.85 -9.83
CA VAL A 226 -9.54 7.60 -9.31
C VAL A 226 -9.66 6.82 -8.01
N ILE A 227 -8.83 5.77 -7.85
CA ILE A 227 -8.76 4.93 -6.65
C ILE A 227 -7.31 4.95 -6.16
N ASN A 228 -7.08 5.32 -4.90
CA ASN A 228 -5.75 5.32 -4.31
C ASN A 228 -5.66 4.29 -3.18
N VAL A 229 -4.85 3.26 -3.39
CA VAL A 229 -4.51 2.20 -2.43
C VAL A 229 -3.00 2.09 -2.21
N GLY A 230 -2.24 3.10 -2.66
CA GLY A 230 -0.80 3.18 -2.52
C GLY A 230 -0.39 4.06 -1.34
N ARG A 231 -0.09 5.34 -1.63
CA ARG A 231 0.24 6.37 -0.64
C ARG A 231 -0.46 7.68 -0.99
N GLY A 232 -0.96 8.38 0.04
CA GLY A 232 -1.67 9.66 -0.13
C GLY A 232 -0.90 10.65 -1.00
N PRO A 233 0.35 11.02 -0.65
CA PRO A 233 1.12 12.01 -1.40
C PRO A 233 1.53 11.63 -2.83
N VAL A 234 1.14 10.47 -3.35
CA VAL A 234 1.24 10.15 -4.80
C VAL A 234 0.26 11.01 -5.61
N ILE A 235 -0.83 11.39 -4.99
CA ILE A 235 -1.83 12.31 -5.55
C ILE A 235 -1.73 13.65 -4.83
N ASP A 236 -1.67 14.75 -5.58
CA ASP A 236 -1.85 16.10 -5.07
C ASP A 236 -3.31 16.25 -4.61
N GLU A 237 -3.54 16.19 -3.29
CA GLU A 237 -4.89 16.24 -2.72
C GLU A 237 -5.61 17.55 -3.02
N ALA A 238 -4.88 18.68 -3.05
CA ALA A 238 -5.48 19.96 -3.39
C ALA A 238 -5.97 19.98 -4.84
N ALA A 239 -5.19 19.43 -5.78
CA ALA A 239 -5.60 19.28 -7.17
C ALA A 239 -6.80 18.32 -7.31
N MET A 240 -6.80 17.22 -6.54
CA MET A 240 -7.90 16.26 -6.53
C MET A 240 -9.20 16.89 -6.01
N VAL A 241 -9.16 17.64 -4.91
CA VAL A 241 -10.32 18.37 -4.38
C VAL A 241 -10.87 19.35 -5.41
N ARG A 242 -10.00 20.10 -6.12
CA ARG A 242 -10.42 20.98 -7.23
C ARG A 242 -11.12 20.20 -8.35
N ALA A 243 -10.52 19.09 -8.79
CA ALA A 243 -11.06 18.27 -9.87
C ALA A 243 -12.41 17.64 -9.51
N LEU A 244 -12.57 17.17 -8.28
CA LEU A 244 -13.81 16.57 -7.76
C LEU A 244 -14.91 17.60 -7.58
N THR A 245 -14.60 18.77 -7.01
CA THR A 245 -15.54 19.87 -6.80
C THR A 245 -16.05 20.42 -8.13
N ALA A 246 -15.15 20.58 -9.10
CA ALA A 246 -15.50 21.04 -10.44
C ALA A 246 -16.13 19.94 -11.33
N ARG A 247 -16.33 18.72 -10.81
CA ARG A 247 -16.81 17.55 -11.59
C ARG A 247 -15.96 17.30 -12.85
N ARG A 248 -14.66 17.61 -12.79
CA ARG A 248 -13.71 17.32 -13.86
C ARG A 248 -13.48 15.81 -14.02
N ILE A 249 -13.61 15.06 -12.93
CA ILE A 249 -13.71 13.62 -12.87
C ILE A 249 -14.98 13.20 -12.12
N LYS A 250 -15.46 11.99 -12.35
CA LYS A 250 -16.69 11.45 -11.75
C LYS A 250 -16.57 11.29 -10.25
N GLY A 251 -15.44 10.75 -9.76
CA GLY A 251 -15.27 10.49 -8.33
C GLY A 251 -13.90 9.96 -7.95
N ALA A 252 -13.72 9.71 -6.65
CA ALA A 252 -12.53 9.07 -6.10
C ALA A 252 -12.87 8.08 -4.98
N GLY A 253 -12.15 6.93 -4.94
CA GLY A 253 -12.13 5.96 -3.84
C GLY A 253 -10.76 5.97 -3.18
N LEU A 254 -10.69 6.37 -1.90
CA LEU A 254 -9.42 6.66 -1.23
C LEU A 254 -9.29 5.85 0.04
N ASP A 255 -8.18 5.13 0.18
CA ASP A 255 -7.80 4.45 1.42
C ASP A 255 -6.68 5.20 2.14
N VAL A 256 -5.95 6.08 1.43
CA VAL A 256 -4.76 6.78 1.93
C VAL A 256 -4.81 8.27 1.63
N PHE A 257 -4.17 9.09 2.50
CA PHE A 257 -4.22 10.56 2.48
C PHE A 257 -2.83 11.17 2.68
N GLU A 258 -2.64 12.44 2.29
CA GLU A 258 -1.39 13.17 2.55
C GLU A 258 -1.13 13.33 4.04
N LEU A 259 -2.18 13.62 4.79
CA LEU A 259 -2.12 13.71 6.25
C LEU A 259 -3.06 12.66 6.86
N GLU A 260 -2.49 11.77 7.65
CA GLU A 260 -3.20 10.72 8.36
C GLU A 260 -2.99 10.80 9.87
N PRO A 261 -4.05 10.73 10.69
CA PRO A 261 -5.47 10.65 10.32
C PRO A 261 -5.96 11.90 9.59
N LEU A 262 -6.89 11.71 8.61
CA LEU A 262 -7.51 12.83 7.90
C LEU A 262 -8.19 13.79 8.91
N PRO A 263 -7.82 15.09 8.95
CA PRO A 263 -8.28 16.01 9.98
C PRO A 263 -9.80 16.18 10.00
N PRO A 264 -10.42 16.34 11.18
CA PRO A 264 -11.83 16.70 11.26
C PRO A 264 -12.12 18.00 10.50
N GLY A 265 -13.14 17.98 9.64
CA GLY A 265 -13.53 19.15 8.85
C GLY A 265 -12.84 19.24 7.49
N ASP A 266 -11.96 18.30 7.15
CA ASP A 266 -11.38 18.22 5.81
C ASP A 266 -12.48 18.24 4.74
N PRO A 267 -12.30 19.00 3.63
CA PRO A 267 -13.29 19.12 2.57
C PRO A 267 -13.69 17.77 1.97
N MET A 268 -12.82 16.77 1.92
CA MET A 268 -13.11 15.45 1.37
C MET A 268 -14.27 14.73 2.07
N TYR A 269 -14.47 14.95 3.39
CA TYR A 269 -15.63 14.39 4.11
C TYR A 269 -16.99 14.87 3.57
N ARG A 270 -17.02 16.03 2.88
CA ARG A 270 -18.25 16.64 2.36
C ARG A 270 -18.47 16.40 0.88
N LEU A 271 -17.47 15.87 0.18
CA LEU A 271 -17.59 15.58 -1.25
C LEU A 271 -18.47 14.35 -1.48
N GLU A 272 -19.59 14.56 -2.16
CA GLU A 272 -20.54 13.48 -2.45
C GLU A 272 -19.99 12.42 -3.42
N ASN A 273 -18.98 12.76 -4.19
CA ASN A 273 -18.34 11.87 -5.16
C ASN A 273 -17.04 11.27 -4.66
N VAL A 274 -16.88 11.11 -3.34
CA VAL A 274 -15.74 10.46 -2.71
C VAL A 274 -16.18 9.30 -1.84
N LEU A 275 -15.52 8.16 -1.97
CA LEU A 275 -15.58 7.03 -1.04
C LEU A 275 -14.30 7.08 -0.20
N LEU A 276 -14.43 7.22 1.12
CA LEU A 276 -13.31 7.27 2.06
C LEU A 276 -13.19 5.96 2.84
N SER A 277 -11.98 5.47 2.99
CA SER A 277 -11.57 4.42 3.90
C SER A 277 -10.43 4.95 4.78
N PRO A 278 -10.41 4.69 6.09
CA PRO A 278 -9.42 5.26 7.01
C PRO A 278 -8.14 4.41 7.06
N HIS A 279 -7.50 4.18 5.91
CA HIS A 279 -6.28 3.36 5.75
C HIS A 279 -6.45 1.96 6.37
N CYS A 280 -7.56 1.30 6.03
CA CYS A 280 -7.90 -0.03 6.56
C CYS A 280 -8.36 -1.02 5.47
N ALA A 281 -8.16 -0.71 4.20
CA ALA A 281 -8.55 -1.59 3.10
C ALA A 281 -7.82 -2.95 3.11
N ASP A 282 -6.72 -3.05 3.83
CA ASP A 282 -5.97 -4.29 4.07
C ASP A 282 -6.17 -4.90 5.48
N HIS A 283 -6.93 -4.26 6.37
CA HIS A 283 -7.17 -4.73 7.73
C HIS A 283 -8.20 -5.87 7.78
N THR A 284 -7.87 -7.00 7.19
CA THR A 284 -8.68 -8.24 7.34
C THR A 284 -8.56 -8.80 8.74
N ALA A 285 -9.45 -9.71 9.16
CA ALA A 285 -9.37 -10.34 10.48
C ALA A 285 -8.02 -11.05 10.74
N GLU A 286 -7.32 -11.47 9.69
CA GLU A 286 -6.07 -12.23 9.75
C GLU A 286 -4.81 -11.43 9.38
N TRP A 287 -4.92 -10.13 9.07
CA TRP A 287 -3.80 -9.38 8.49
C TRP A 287 -2.53 -9.38 9.34
N LEU A 288 -2.65 -9.17 10.67
CA LEU A 288 -1.51 -9.22 11.59
C LEU A 288 -0.95 -10.65 11.75
N ASN A 289 -1.83 -11.66 11.77
CA ASN A 289 -1.41 -13.06 11.81
C ASN A 289 -0.64 -13.44 10.53
N GLN A 290 -1.08 -12.98 9.37
CA GLN A 290 -0.39 -13.21 8.09
C GLN A 290 0.97 -12.52 8.07
N ALA A 291 1.06 -11.26 8.53
CA ALA A 291 2.33 -10.54 8.64
C ALA A 291 3.31 -11.25 9.56
N MET A 292 2.86 -11.74 10.72
CA MET A 292 3.71 -12.49 11.65
C MET A 292 4.16 -13.84 11.07
N ARG A 293 3.25 -14.59 10.43
CA ARG A 293 3.62 -15.84 9.75
C ARG A 293 4.66 -15.62 8.66
N PHE A 294 4.53 -14.53 7.90
CA PHE A 294 5.51 -14.17 6.89
C PHE A 294 6.87 -13.87 7.52
N PHE A 295 6.91 -13.06 8.59
CA PHE A 295 8.14 -12.82 9.34
C PHE A 295 8.78 -14.12 9.85
N LEU A 296 8.00 -15.01 10.47
CA LEU A 296 8.49 -16.29 11.00
C LEU A 296 9.09 -17.18 9.91
N GLU A 297 8.50 -17.19 8.72
CA GLU A 297 9.07 -17.92 7.58
C GLU A 297 10.38 -17.27 7.11
N GLN A 298 10.46 -15.93 7.08
CA GLN A 298 11.71 -15.24 6.76
C GLN A 298 12.80 -15.50 7.81
N ASP A 299 12.43 -15.54 9.10
CA ASP A 299 13.36 -15.87 10.19
C ASP A 299 13.89 -17.30 10.09
N ARG A 300 13.03 -18.26 9.75
CA ARG A 300 13.43 -19.64 9.46
C ARG A 300 14.42 -19.70 8.29
N ARG A 301 14.15 -18.99 7.20
CA ARG A 301 15.05 -18.91 6.03
C ARG A 301 16.39 -18.32 6.43
N PHE A 302 16.37 -17.20 7.15
CA PHE A 302 17.59 -16.54 7.63
C PHE A 302 18.42 -17.48 8.50
N SER A 303 17.79 -18.15 9.47
CA SER A 303 18.45 -19.11 10.38
C SER A 303 19.12 -20.28 9.64
N ASN A 304 18.53 -20.69 8.52
CA ASN A 304 19.06 -21.76 7.68
C ASN A 304 20.08 -21.29 6.62
N GLY A 305 20.33 -19.99 6.51
CA GLY A 305 21.17 -19.42 5.45
C GLY A 305 20.52 -19.48 4.07
N GLU A 306 19.17 -19.59 4.01
CA GLU A 306 18.40 -19.54 2.78
C GLU A 306 18.20 -18.07 2.35
N PRO A 307 18.00 -17.78 1.05
CA PRO A 307 17.71 -16.42 0.60
C PRO A 307 16.44 -15.85 1.22
N LEU A 308 16.51 -14.60 1.69
CA LEU A 308 15.34 -13.85 2.12
C LEU A 308 14.49 -13.44 0.91
N GLU A 309 13.18 -13.38 1.12
CA GLU A 309 12.23 -12.83 0.15
C GLU A 309 11.97 -11.35 0.45
N ASN A 310 11.46 -10.61 -0.53
CA ASN A 310 11.12 -9.19 -0.42
C ASN A 310 12.28 -8.32 0.09
N VAL A 311 13.49 -8.62 -0.38
CA VAL A 311 14.66 -7.77 -0.11
C VAL A 311 14.50 -6.45 -0.84
N VAL A 312 14.53 -5.37 -0.09
CA VAL A 312 14.28 -4.01 -0.55
C VAL A 312 15.55 -3.40 -1.14
N ASP A 313 15.44 -2.73 -2.28
CA ASP A 313 16.43 -1.74 -2.69
C ASP A 313 16.25 -0.47 -1.86
N LYS A 314 17.06 -0.30 -0.83
CA LYS A 314 16.97 0.83 0.10
C LYS A 314 17.25 2.17 -0.56
N SER A 315 17.94 2.20 -1.69
CA SER A 315 18.24 3.43 -2.46
C SER A 315 17.02 3.90 -3.26
N LEU A 316 16.18 2.96 -3.69
CA LEU A 316 14.95 3.23 -4.42
C LEU A 316 13.74 3.40 -3.48
N GLY A 317 13.83 2.88 -2.24
CA GLY A 317 12.77 2.98 -1.23
C GLY A 317 11.65 1.94 -1.40
N TYR A 318 11.87 0.87 -2.19
CA TYR A 318 10.90 -0.22 -2.40
C TYR A 318 11.57 -1.53 -2.86
#